data_68aada44b0a5515da79000843287454b
#
_entry.id   68aada44b0a5515da79000843287454b
#
_cell.length_a   1.000
_cell.length_b   1.000
_cell.length_c   1.000
_cell.angle_alpha   90.00
_cell.angle_beta   90.00
_cell.angle_gamma   90.00
#
_symmetry.space_group_name_H-M   'P 1'
#
loop_
_entity.id
_entity.type
_entity.pdbx_description
1 polymer ?
#
loop_
_entity_poly.entity_id
_entity_poly.type
_entity_poly.pdbx_seq_one_letter_code
_entity_poly.pdbx_strand_id
1 'polypeptide(L)'
;MFSPYAIGVGANSAVDCQPTLREHADGVAVKQSVPNRELFFSCGPIHRTGCGSITGSNIFNRRRSSMLNRTTFSRRHMLQTCSTGFGAVALAGLMNDRAYSASVALPPGAALQKTHHLPKAKHTIFCFMSGGVSHVDSFDPKPRLTREHGQPMPVKVERTMFNNNGNIMGSPFEFTPSGKSGIPVSSMFPHVAKVVDELAIIRSMTSPLNEHAQANFFMHTGFPTMGYPSAGAWAAYGLGTENRDLPGYVVLQSGTAVPPHGGVSLFSNGFLPGHNQGSILKADQREAIRNIRPHDPRATQRRRLAFVRQFDQPFLEQTAADAQVDAAIKNYETAFRMQSVVPELCDISGESKDTHQLYGLDSNDSEMAAYGRQCLLARRLVERGVRFIELSCLTKSIGAGGAPNPWDQHGALKQGHGAMAQQVDQPIAALIQDLKSRGLLDDTLIVWAGEFGRTPFSQGSDGRDHNPYGFSVWLAGGGVRGGMIYGATDDLGYYAIDKKCTVYDMWATVLHQLGVDHEDLTYRYGGRDFRLTDVHGNVLKDVLL
;
A
#
# COMPACT_ATOMS: atom_id res chain seq x y z
N MET A 1 -48.03 -37.44 16.23
CA MET A 1 -48.16 -37.99 17.59
C MET A 1 -47.13 -37.28 18.46
N PHE A 2 -47.67 -36.45 19.28
CA PHE A 2 -47.27 -35.96 20.60
C PHE A 2 -45.82 -35.57 20.92
N SER A 3 -45.65 -34.25 21.13
CA SER A 3 -44.88 -33.52 22.12
C SER A 3 -45.22 -34.03 23.58
N PRO A 4 -44.74 -33.50 24.74
CA PRO A 4 -43.76 -32.46 25.07
C PRO A 4 -43.07 -32.66 26.45
N TYR A 5 -42.53 -31.57 27.01
CA TYR A 5 -42.27 -31.09 28.41
C TYR A 5 -40.79 -30.77 28.65
N ALA A 6 -40.41 -29.71 29.13
CA ALA A 6 -40.82 -28.47 29.81
C ALA A 6 -39.82 -28.17 30.95
N ILE A 7 -39.35 -26.92 30.98
CA ILE A 7 -39.10 -26.00 32.10
C ILE A 7 -38.20 -26.46 33.27
N GLY A 8 -37.18 -25.66 33.53
CA GLY A 8 -36.48 -25.58 34.80
C GLY A 8 -35.65 -24.30 34.92
N VAL A 9 -36.25 -23.29 35.55
CA VAL A 9 -35.63 -22.04 36.02
C VAL A 9 -34.87 -22.29 37.31
N GLY A 10 -33.68 -21.76 37.50
CA GLY A 10 -32.97 -21.77 38.77
C GLY A 10 -31.85 -20.74 38.81
N ALA A 11 -32.00 -19.78 39.71
CA ALA A 11 -31.19 -18.59 39.89
C ALA A 11 -29.96 -18.81 40.78
N ASN A 12 -28.99 -17.90 40.61
CA ASN A 12 -28.02 -17.34 41.57
C ASN A 12 -27.15 -18.25 42.43
N SER A 13 -25.84 -18.12 42.28
CA SER A 13 -25.00 -17.70 43.43
C SER A 13 -23.58 -17.33 42.96
N ALA A 14 -23.18 -16.14 43.36
CA ALA A 14 -21.80 -15.64 43.29
C ALA A 14 -20.94 -16.43 44.30
N VAL A 15 -19.74 -16.82 43.90
CA VAL A 15 -18.67 -17.21 44.83
C VAL A 15 -17.38 -16.52 44.39
N ASP A 16 -16.96 -15.64 45.28
CA ASP A 16 -15.64 -15.06 45.43
C ASP A 16 -14.57 -16.16 45.56
N CYS A 17 -13.46 -16.05 44.88
CA CYS A 17 -12.22 -16.73 45.21
C CYS A 17 -11.02 -15.86 44.93
N GLN A 18 -10.39 -15.39 45.98
CA GLN A 18 -9.06 -14.79 46.05
C GLN A 18 -7.95 -15.80 45.73
N PRO A 19 -6.77 -15.34 45.26
CA PRO A 19 -5.64 -16.22 44.94
C PRO A 19 -4.78 -16.51 46.17
N THR A 20 -4.45 -17.78 46.37
CA THR A 20 -3.43 -18.23 47.34
C THR A 20 -2.03 -18.19 46.72
N LEU A 21 -1.16 -17.43 47.34
CA LEU A 21 0.29 -17.45 47.21
C LEU A 21 0.88 -18.77 47.70
N ARG A 22 1.82 -19.35 46.97
CA ARG A 22 2.86 -20.23 47.51
C ARG A 22 4.23 -19.77 47.00
N GLU A 23 5.03 -19.35 47.95
CA GLU A 23 6.46 -19.09 47.82
C GLU A 23 7.23 -20.39 47.59
N HIS A 24 8.26 -20.34 46.78
CA HIS A 24 9.58 -20.92 47.09
C HIS A 24 10.70 -20.16 46.36
N ALA A 25 11.71 -19.88 47.14
CA ALA A 25 12.85 -19.03 46.97
C ALA A 25 13.94 -19.61 46.05
N ASP A 26 14.73 -18.69 45.54
CA ASP A 26 16.19 -18.52 45.42
C ASP A 26 16.53 -17.96 44.03
N GLY A 27 16.98 -16.74 43.89
CA GLY A 27 18.20 -16.14 44.28
C GLY A 27 18.85 -15.44 43.08
N VAL A 28 19.19 -14.20 43.31
CA VAL A 28 20.13 -13.32 42.55
C VAL A 28 19.45 -12.20 41.77
N ALA A 29 19.36 -11.07 42.45
CA ALA A 29 19.01 -9.76 41.89
C ALA A 29 20.28 -9.00 41.47
N VAL A 30 20.28 -8.46 40.25
CA VAL A 30 21.16 -7.34 39.88
C VAL A 30 20.27 -6.13 39.58
N LYS A 31 20.30 -5.17 40.48
CA LYS A 31 19.69 -3.84 40.31
C LYS A 31 20.64 -2.99 39.46
N GLN A 32 20.14 -2.45 38.37
CA GLN A 32 20.68 -1.21 37.81
C GLN A 32 19.58 -0.16 37.82
N SER A 33 19.81 0.87 38.61
CA SER A 33 19.03 2.07 38.76
C SER A 33 19.44 3.11 37.71
N VAL A 34 18.44 3.70 37.03
CA VAL A 34 18.61 4.88 36.19
C VAL A 34 17.81 6.01 36.84
N PRO A 35 18.39 7.19 37.09
CA PRO A 35 17.70 8.28 37.76
C PRO A 35 16.89 9.13 36.76
N ASN A 36 15.63 9.35 37.09
CA ASN A 36 14.79 10.42 36.52
C ASN A 36 15.34 11.78 36.88
N ARG A 37 15.51 12.66 35.89
CA ARG A 37 15.66 14.12 36.10
C ARG A 37 14.39 14.80 35.59
N GLU A 38 13.57 15.23 36.51
CA GLU A 38 12.54 16.25 36.29
C GLU A 38 13.20 17.62 36.24
N LEU A 39 12.93 18.39 35.19
CA LEU A 39 13.28 19.81 35.11
C LEU A 39 12.01 20.62 35.40
N PHE A 40 11.96 21.18 36.61
CA PHE A 40 11.01 22.22 36.97
C PHE A 40 11.50 23.56 36.46
N PHE A 41 10.69 24.25 35.67
CA PHE A 41 10.86 25.70 35.42
C PHE A 41 9.99 26.48 36.41
N SER A 42 10.67 27.25 37.28
CA SER A 42 10.09 28.18 38.22
C SER A 42 9.94 29.55 37.56
N CYS A 43 8.71 30.07 37.50
CA CYS A 43 8.43 31.48 37.22
C CYS A 43 8.49 32.30 38.52
N GLY A 44 9.39 33.25 38.61
CA GLY A 44 9.42 34.28 39.66
C GLY A 44 8.82 35.61 39.15
N PRO A 45 8.26 36.43 40.05
CA PRO A 45 7.43 37.57 39.69
C PRO A 45 8.23 38.85 39.47
N ILE A 46 7.78 39.68 38.50
CA ILE A 46 8.35 41.00 38.22
C ILE A 46 7.58 42.07 39.02
N HIS A 47 8.31 42.84 39.81
CA HIS A 47 7.86 44.01 40.55
C HIS A 47 7.63 45.22 39.60
N ARG A 48 6.52 45.91 39.82
CA ARG A 48 6.22 47.27 39.32
C ARG A 48 6.83 48.32 40.25
N THR A 49 7.45 49.32 39.67
CA THR A 49 7.54 50.74 40.15
C THR A 49 8.09 51.54 38.97
N GLY A 50 7.66 52.69 38.61
CA GLY A 50 6.88 53.75 39.15
C GLY A 50 6.96 54.94 38.18
N CYS A 51 5.98 55.76 38.27
CA CYS A 51 5.57 56.95 37.56
C CYS A 51 6.63 58.05 37.39
N GLY A 52 6.54 58.80 36.27
CA GLY A 52 7.26 60.08 36.10
C GLY A 52 6.89 60.79 34.81
N SER A 53 5.88 61.63 34.88
CA SER A 53 5.49 62.61 33.86
C SER A 53 6.42 63.79 33.85
N ILE A 54 6.78 64.35 32.69
CA ILE A 54 7.00 65.79 32.48
C ILE A 54 6.77 66.18 31.02
N THR A 55 5.99 67.20 30.83
CA THR A 55 5.61 67.99 29.69
C THR A 55 6.73 68.84 29.10
N GLY A 56 6.65 69.16 27.82
CA GLY A 56 7.38 70.25 27.23
C GLY A 56 7.50 70.31 25.73
N SER A 57 6.74 71.21 25.17
CA SER A 57 6.65 71.67 23.78
C SER A 57 7.97 72.24 23.21
N ASN A 58 8.25 72.11 21.91
CA ASN A 58 8.29 73.16 20.88
C ASN A 58 9.23 72.85 19.67
N ILE A 59 8.64 72.92 18.48
CA ILE A 59 8.89 73.81 17.32
C ILE A 59 10.23 73.69 16.54
N PHE A 60 10.03 73.36 15.23
CA PHE A 60 10.81 73.73 14.02
C PHE A 60 12.37 73.55 13.95
N ASN A 61 12.86 72.71 13.03
CA ASN A 61 13.43 73.25 11.80
C ASN A 61 13.79 72.15 10.75
N ARG A 62 13.52 72.47 9.49
CA ARG A 62 13.96 71.72 8.30
C ARG A 62 15.48 71.79 8.16
N ARG A 63 16.13 70.65 7.94
CA ARG A 63 17.27 70.54 7.01
C ARG A 63 17.35 69.13 6.45
N ARG A 64 17.32 69.04 5.13
CA ARG A 64 17.71 67.86 4.35
C ARG A 64 19.17 67.57 4.59
N SER A 65 19.48 66.36 4.99
CA SER A 65 20.82 65.78 4.81
C SER A 65 20.65 64.32 4.43
N SER A 66 21.15 63.96 3.27
CA SER A 66 21.27 62.61 2.73
C SER A 66 22.10 61.77 3.69
N MET A 67 21.48 60.84 4.41
CA MET A 67 22.23 59.82 5.17
C MET A 67 22.42 58.62 4.25
N LEU A 68 23.64 58.43 3.78
CA LEU A 68 24.20 57.17 3.32
C LEU A 68 24.03 56.15 4.45
N ASN A 69 23.14 55.19 4.22
CA ASN A 69 22.92 54.02 5.10
C ASN A 69 24.19 53.15 5.03
N ARG A 70 25.12 53.34 5.99
CA ARG A 70 26.23 52.39 6.20
C ARG A 70 25.67 51.14 6.82
N THR A 71 25.34 50.16 5.98
CA THR A 71 25.11 48.76 6.42
C THR A 71 26.46 48.26 6.97
N THR A 72 26.53 48.11 8.28
CA THR A 72 27.66 47.43 8.93
C THR A 72 27.60 45.97 8.61
N PHE A 73 28.42 45.53 7.67
CA PHE A 73 28.61 44.11 7.38
C PHE A 73 29.24 43.41 8.59
N SER A 74 28.48 42.54 9.26
CA SER A 74 29.03 41.69 10.30
C SER A 74 29.93 40.60 9.66
N ARG A 75 30.99 40.20 10.39
CA ARG A 75 31.88 39.10 9.96
C ARG A 75 31.10 37.81 9.63
N ARG A 76 30.02 37.59 10.35
CA ARG A 76 29.13 36.44 10.13
C ARG A 76 28.40 36.54 8.80
N HIS A 77 27.90 37.71 8.42
CA HIS A 77 27.22 37.95 7.15
C HIS A 77 28.19 37.84 5.97
N MET A 78 29.41 38.31 6.10
CA MET A 78 30.48 38.16 5.11
C MET A 78 30.86 36.70 4.89
N LEU A 79 30.99 35.89 5.95
CA LEU A 79 31.27 34.45 5.86
C LEU A 79 30.11 33.67 5.22
N GLN A 80 28.86 34.01 5.52
CA GLN A 80 27.71 33.42 4.89
C GLN A 80 27.63 33.76 3.39
N THR A 81 27.93 34.97 3.00
CA THR A 81 27.90 35.39 1.58
C THR A 81 29.06 34.79 0.79
N CYS A 82 30.25 34.66 1.39
CA CYS A 82 31.39 33.97 0.75
C CYS A 82 31.18 32.47 0.60
N SER A 83 30.57 31.80 1.60
CA SER A 83 30.29 30.35 1.50
C SER A 83 29.23 30.02 0.45
N THR A 84 28.22 30.87 0.27
CA THR A 84 27.23 30.72 -0.81
C THR A 84 27.82 31.00 -2.18
N GLY A 85 28.75 31.94 -2.32
CA GLY A 85 29.42 32.26 -3.60
C GLY A 85 30.29 31.11 -4.12
N PHE A 86 31.14 30.54 -3.29
CA PHE A 86 31.99 29.39 -3.67
C PHE A 86 31.19 28.12 -3.87
N GLY A 87 30.16 27.87 -3.07
CA GLY A 87 29.24 26.74 -3.26
C GLY A 87 28.46 26.82 -4.57
N ALA A 88 28.05 28.01 -4.99
CA ALA A 88 27.36 28.22 -6.26
C ALA A 88 28.29 28.01 -7.47
N VAL A 89 29.56 28.43 -7.40
CA VAL A 89 30.54 28.19 -8.47
C VAL A 89 30.93 26.71 -8.56
N ALA A 90 31.10 26.03 -7.42
CA ALA A 90 31.34 24.59 -7.38
C ALA A 90 30.14 23.80 -7.92
N LEU A 91 28.91 24.20 -7.59
CA LEU A 91 27.68 23.60 -8.10
C LEU A 91 27.52 23.84 -9.61
N ALA A 92 27.83 25.05 -10.11
CA ALA A 92 27.80 25.35 -11.54
C ALA A 92 28.87 24.55 -12.32
N GLY A 93 30.03 24.30 -11.70
CA GLY A 93 31.06 23.41 -12.26
C GLY A 93 30.62 21.96 -12.34
N LEU A 94 29.94 21.45 -11.33
CA LEU A 94 29.36 20.11 -11.29
C LEU A 94 28.17 19.95 -12.25
N MET A 95 27.37 21.00 -12.44
CA MET A 95 26.25 20.98 -13.39
C MET A 95 26.67 21.01 -14.86
N ASN A 96 27.91 21.42 -15.16
CA ASN A 96 28.48 21.40 -16.51
C ASN A 96 29.16 20.06 -16.86
N ASP A 97 29.28 19.15 -15.92
CA ASP A 97 29.82 17.82 -16.16
C ASP A 97 28.71 16.92 -16.77
N ARG A 98 28.90 16.49 -18.03
CA ARG A 98 27.92 15.67 -18.77
C ARG A 98 27.60 14.34 -18.09
N ALA A 99 28.42 13.87 -17.15
CA ALA A 99 28.15 12.70 -16.33
C ALA A 99 27.07 12.95 -15.26
N TYR A 100 26.80 14.21 -14.90
CA TYR A 100 25.77 14.61 -13.90
C TYR A 100 24.45 15.07 -14.55
N SER A 101 24.43 15.31 -15.85
CA SER A 101 23.22 15.77 -16.56
C SER A 101 22.31 14.62 -17.06
N ALA A 102 22.61 13.37 -16.72
CA ALA A 102 21.83 12.21 -17.18
C ALA A 102 20.64 11.83 -16.26
N SER A 103 20.52 12.41 -15.07
CA SER A 103 19.32 12.24 -14.24
C SER A 103 18.77 13.60 -13.87
N VAL A 104 17.87 14.12 -14.67
CA VAL A 104 17.05 15.29 -14.28
C VAL A 104 16.07 14.79 -13.22
N ALA A 105 16.47 14.87 -11.94
CA ALA A 105 15.51 14.74 -10.86
C ALA A 105 14.39 15.76 -11.10
N LEU A 106 13.17 15.28 -11.24
CA LEU A 106 12.00 16.16 -11.38
C LEU A 106 11.98 17.12 -10.18
N PRO A 107 11.67 18.41 -10.40
CA PRO A 107 11.50 19.34 -9.32
C PRO A 107 10.48 18.74 -8.31
N PRO A 108 10.68 18.93 -6.99
CA PRO A 108 9.75 18.41 -5.99
C PRO A 108 8.31 18.76 -6.35
N GLY A 109 7.46 17.74 -6.53
CA GLY A 109 6.05 17.89 -6.86
C GLY A 109 5.67 17.99 -8.34
N ALA A 110 6.62 17.90 -9.27
CA ALA A 110 6.31 17.82 -10.71
C ALA A 110 6.14 16.36 -11.14
N ALA A 111 4.97 16.01 -11.69
CA ALA A 111 4.82 14.78 -12.46
C ALA A 111 5.67 14.82 -13.74
N LEU A 112 6.02 13.66 -14.27
CA LEU A 112 6.67 13.57 -15.59
C LEU A 112 5.82 14.32 -16.61
N GLN A 113 6.40 15.29 -17.30
CA GLN A 113 5.71 15.98 -18.39
C GLN A 113 5.44 15.03 -19.57
N LYS A 114 6.26 14.00 -19.71
CA LYS A 114 6.12 12.89 -20.68
C LYS A 114 6.62 11.61 -20.02
N THR A 115 5.98 10.49 -20.34
CA THR A 115 6.50 9.16 -20.01
C THR A 115 7.86 8.93 -20.67
N HIS A 116 8.71 8.10 -20.07
CA HIS A 116 10.04 7.79 -20.59
C HIS A 116 9.96 7.05 -21.94
N HIS A 117 8.90 6.25 -22.11
CA HIS A 117 8.57 5.57 -23.36
C HIS A 117 7.03 5.43 -23.48
N LEU A 118 6.56 4.90 -24.62
CA LEU A 118 5.13 4.75 -24.87
C LEU A 118 4.49 3.76 -23.87
N PRO A 119 3.53 4.19 -23.04
CA PRO A 119 2.87 3.31 -22.08
C PRO A 119 1.98 2.28 -22.78
N LYS A 120 1.89 1.09 -22.20
CA LYS A 120 0.94 0.05 -22.59
C LYS A 120 -0.26 0.02 -21.63
N ALA A 121 -0.07 0.49 -20.39
CA ALA A 121 -1.11 0.66 -19.41
C ALA A 121 -1.22 2.12 -18.97
N LYS A 122 -2.43 2.57 -18.71
CA LYS A 122 -2.75 3.87 -18.11
C LYS A 122 -3.06 3.72 -16.61
N HIS A 123 -3.57 2.57 -16.22
CA HIS A 123 -4.07 2.28 -14.89
C HIS A 123 -3.46 1.01 -14.34
N THR A 124 -3.28 0.96 -13.02
CA THR A 124 -2.90 -0.26 -12.30
C THR A 124 -3.95 -0.56 -11.23
N ILE A 125 -4.41 -1.82 -11.18
CA ILE A 125 -5.21 -2.35 -10.08
C ILE A 125 -4.38 -3.39 -9.35
N PHE A 126 -4.07 -3.15 -8.08
CA PHE A 126 -3.33 -4.07 -7.24
C PHE A 126 -4.27 -4.82 -6.29
N CYS A 127 -4.51 -6.09 -6.57
CA CYS A 127 -5.27 -7.01 -5.73
C CYS A 127 -4.33 -7.63 -4.69
N PHE A 128 -4.17 -6.99 -3.54
CA PHE A 128 -3.26 -7.46 -2.50
C PHE A 128 -3.91 -8.52 -1.62
N MET A 129 -3.29 -9.71 -1.61
CA MET A 129 -3.71 -10.91 -0.89
C MET A 129 -2.90 -11.06 0.40
N SER A 130 -3.12 -10.17 1.36
CA SER A 130 -2.39 -10.15 2.63
C SER A 130 -2.49 -11.47 3.38
N GLY A 131 -1.37 -11.97 3.84
CA GLY A 131 -1.26 -13.19 4.61
C GLY A 131 -0.59 -14.35 3.88
N GLY A 132 -0.14 -14.15 2.63
CA GLY A 132 0.65 -15.13 1.88
C GLY A 132 -0.15 -16.31 1.35
N VAL A 133 -0.71 -16.17 0.14
CA VAL A 133 -1.47 -17.23 -0.54
C VAL A 133 -0.56 -18.42 -0.84
N SER A 134 -1.04 -19.63 -0.54
CA SER A 134 -0.33 -20.85 -0.88
C SER A 134 -0.32 -21.10 -2.40
N HIS A 135 0.85 -20.94 -3.00
CA HIS A 135 1.03 -21.16 -4.43
C HIS A 135 0.83 -22.63 -4.83
N VAL A 136 1.27 -23.57 -3.99
CA VAL A 136 1.11 -25.02 -4.23
C VAL A 136 -0.35 -25.49 -4.09
N ASP A 137 -1.22 -24.66 -3.54
CA ASP A 137 -2.65 -24.92 -3.40
C ASP A 137 -3.50 -24.07 -4.37
N SER A 138 -2.89 -23.11 -5.11
CA SER A 138 -3.61 -22.17 -6.00
C SER A 138 -3.22 -22.29 -7.48
N PHE A 139 -1.99 -21.89 -7.85
CA PHE A 139 -1.57 -21.75 -9.26
C PHE A 139 -0.31 -22.55 -9.63
N ASP A 140 0.30 -23.28 -8.69
CA ASP A 140 1.53 -24.05 -8.92
C ASP A 140 1.38 -25.50 -8.42
N PRO A 141 0.57 -26.35 -9.11
CA PRO A 141 0.34 -27.74 -8.69
C PRO A 141 1.61 -28.56 -8.67
N LYS A 142 1.78 -29.34 -7.60
CA LYS A 142 2.94 -30.21 -7.40
C LYS A 142 2.48 -31.66 -7.18
N PRO A 143 2.37 -32.48 -8.23
CA PRO A 143 1.97 -33.88 -8.10
C PRO A 143 2.83 -34.69 -7.13
N ARG A 144 4.08 -34.27 -6.93
CA ARG A 144 4.98 -34.90 -5.98
C ARG A 144 4.51 -34.76 -4.54
N LEU A 145 3.92 -33.61 -4.17
CA LEU A 145 3.37 -33.40 -2.82
C LEU A 145 2.23 -34.37 -2.50
N THR A 146 1.41 -34.71 -3.50
CA THR A 146 0.33 -35.69 -3.35
C THR A 146 0.89 -37.11 -3.19
N ARG A 147 1.88 -37.48 -4.01
CA ARG A 147 2.49 -38.83 -3.95
C ARG A 147 3.25 -39.07 -2.66
N GLU A 148 3.95 -38.06 -2.15
CA GLU A 148 4.84 -38.15 -0.99
C GLU A 148 4.18 -37.56 0.28
N HIS A 149 2.86 -37.34 0.27
CA HIS A 149 2.12 -36.82 1.42
C HIS A 149 2.41 -37.66 2.68
N GLY A 150 2.74 -36.99 3.77
CA GLY A 150 3.07 -37.62 5.05
C GLY A 150 4.53 -38.12 5.16
N GLN A 151 5.35 -38.04 4.09
CA GLN A 151 6.77 -38.36 4.15
C GLN A 151 7.60 -37.17 4.64
N PRO A 152 8.76 -37.41 5.27
CA PRO A 152 9.70 -36.36 5.61
C PRO A 152 10.17 -35.57 4.39
N MET A 153 10.49 -34.28 4.56
CA MET A 153 11.10 -33.50 3.50
C MET A 153 12.44 -34.09 3.07
N PRO A 154 12.66 -34.37 1.76
CA PRO A 154 13.91 -34.97 1.26
C PRO A 154 15.03 -33.96 1.10
N VAL A 155 14.78 -32.68 1.33
CA VAL A 155 15.73 -31.58 1.23
C VAL A 155 15.85 -30.86 2.57
N LYS A 156 16.98 -30.15 2.76
CA LYS A 156 17.16 -29.29 3.92
C LYS A 156 16.05 -28.23 3.94
N VAL A 157 15.35 -28.14 5.05
CA VAL A 157 14.38 -27.08 5.30
C VAL A 157 15.11 -25.91 5.93
N GLU A 158 14.98 -24.73 5.33
CA GLU A 158 15.49 -23.49 5.89
C GLU A 158 14.68 -23.10 7.13
N ARG A 159 15.22 -22.20 7.94
CA ARG A 159 14.51 -21.72 9.13
C ARG A 159 13.20 -21.06 8.70
N THR A 160 12.08 -21.62 9.17
CA THR A 160 10.75 -21.03 9.00
C THR A 160 10.42 -20.07 10.14
N MET A 161 9.29 -19.39 10.05
CA MET A 161 8.89 -18.41 11.09
C MET A 161 8.74 -19.07 12.46
N PHE A 162 8.08 -20.22 12.54
CA PHE A 162 7.78 -20.90 13.81
C PHE A 162 8.62 -22.14 14.08
N ASN A 163 9.36 -22.65 13.11
CA ASN A 163 10.16 -23.87 13.23
C ASN A 163 9.37 -25.13 13.65
N ASN A 164 8.08 -25.14 13.44
CA ASN A 164 7.18 -26.28 13.71
C ASN A 164 6.92 -27.05 12.43
N ASN A 165 7.98 -27.55 11.81
CA ASN A 165 7.96 -28.17 10.50
C ASN A 165 7.51 -29.62 10.60
N GLY A 166 6.42 -29.94 9.91
CA GLY A 166 5.90 -31.30 9.76
C GLY A 166 6.41 -31.97 8.48
N ASN A 167 5.67 -32.98 8.04
CA ASN A 167 5.95 -33.75 6.84
C ASN A 167 5.39 -33.06 5.58
N ILE A 168 5.78 -33.57 4.41
CA ILE A 168 5.22 -33.15 3.12
C ILE A 168 3.69 -33.16 3.18
N MET A 169 3.08 -32.07 2.77
CA MET A 169 1.62 -31.93 2.75
C MET A 169 1.14 -31.75 1.32
N GLY A 170 0.41 -32.75 0.83
CA GLY A 170 -0.31 -32.65 -0.45
C GLY A 170 -1.36 -31.54 -0.43
N SER A 171 -1.68 -30.97 -1.58
CA SER A 171 -2.76 -29.99 -1.67
C SER A 171 -4.10 -30.63 -1.33
N PRO A 172 -4.92 -29.99 -0.46
CA PRO A 172 -6.29 -30.45 -0.19
C PRO A 172 -7.27 -30.04 -1.30
N PHE A 173 -6.80 -29.43 -2.38
CA PHE A 173 -7.58 -28.96 -3.52
C PHE A 173 -7.15 -29.67 -4.80
N GLU A 174 -8.10 -29.88 -5.69
CA GLU A 174 -7.87 -30.45 -7.01
C GLU A 174 -7.45 -29.36 -8.01
N PHE A 175 -6.70 -29.76 -9.04
CA PHE A 175 -6.29 -28.88 -10.12
C PHE A 175 -6.86 -29.36 -11.45
N THR A 176 -7.40 -28.43 -12.23
CA THR A 176 -8.00 -28.71 -13.52
C THR A 176 -7.38 -27.83 -14.60
N PRO A 177 -6.93 -28.39 -15.75
CA PRO A 177 -6.56 -27.59 -16.91
C PRO A 177 -7.71 -26.67 -17.32
N SER A 178 -7.43 -25.38 -17.46
CA SER A 178 -8.44 -24.35 -17.65
C SER A 178 -8.10 -23.46 -18.85
N GLY A 179 -9.14 -22.87 -19.44
CA GLY A 179 -8.99 -22.01 -20.62
C GLY A 179 -8.48 -22.76 -21.86
N LYS A 180 -8.14 -22.01 -22.89
CA LYS A 180 -7.48 -22.52 -24.10
C LYS A 180 -6.01 -22.83 -23.86
N SER A 181 -5.39 -22.10 -22.93
CA SER A 181 -4.00 -22.28 -22.53
C SER A 181 -3.75 -23.61 -21.81
N GLY A 182 -4.79 -24.23 -21.25
CA GLY A 182 -4.68 -25.49 -20.48
C GLY A 182 -3.91 -25.30 -19.16
N ILE A 183 -3.77 -24.09 -18.66
CA ILE A 183 -3.10 -23.82 -17.39
C ILE A 183 -3.91 -24.45 -16.25
N PRO A 184 -3.25 -25.29 -15.41
CA PRO A 184 -3.93 -25.89 -14.28
C PRO A 184 -4.23 -24.85 -13.20
N VAL A 185 -5.50 -24.71 -12.82
CA VAL A 185 -6.01 -23.85 -11.76
C VAL A 185 -6.64 -24.70 -10.68
N SER A 186 -6.43 -24.31 -9.43
CA SER A 186 -7.02 -24.98 -8.27
C SER A 186 -8.54 -24.84 -8.23
N SER A 187 -9.21 -25.85 -7.71
CA SER A 187 -10.65 -25.84 -7.45
C SER A 187 -11.11 -24.75 -6.48
N MET A 188 -10.19 -24.06 -5.81
CA MET A 188 -10.47 -22.84 -5.03
C MET A 188 -10.91 -21.66 -5.91
N PHE A 189 -10.47 -21.62 -7.18
CA PHE A 189 -10.64 -20.47 -8.07
C PHE A 189 -11.45 -20.81 -9.34
N PRO A 190 -12.69 -21.31 -9.21
CA PRO A 190 -13.49 -21.76 -10.38
C PRO A 190 -13.93 -20.62 -11.31
N HIS A 191 -13.96 -19.37 -10.84
CA HIS A 191 -14.28 -18.22 -11.68
C HIS A 191 -13.03 -17.65 -12.34
N VAL A 192 -11.92 -17.51 -11.63
CA VAL A 192 -10.61 -17.10 -12.20
C VAL A 192 -10.15 -18.11 -13.25
N ALA A 193 -10.44 -19.41 -13.08
CA ALA A 193 -10.17 -20.44 -14.07
C ALA A 193 -10.81 -20.13 -15.45
N LYS A 194 -11.96 -19.44 -15.49
CA LYS A 194 -12.66 -19.06 -16.73
C LYS A 194 -11.97 -17.90 -17.48
N VAL A 195 -11.12 -17.16 -16.80
CA VAL A 195 -10.37 -16.02 -17.36
C VAL A 195 -8.87 -16.24 -17.36
N VAL A 196 -8.42 -17.48 -17.14
CA VAL A 196 -6.99 -17.82 -17.04
C VAL A 196 -6.19 -17.47 -18.30
N ASP A 197 -6.84 -17.44 -19.46
CA ASP A 197 -6.22 -17.05 -20.72
C ASP A 197 -5.83 -15.56 -20.78
N GLU A 198 -6.28 -14.74 -19.84
CA GLU A 198 -5.87 -13.34 -19.66
C GLU A 198 -4.68 -13.19 -18.70
N LEU A 199 -4.28 -14.26 -18.01
CA LEU A 199 -3.29 -14.22 -16.94
C LEU A 199 -1.90 -14.62 -17.42
N ALA A 200 -0.88 -13.87 -17.01
CA ALA A 200 0.51 -14.32 -16.97
C ALA A 200 0.84 -14.73 -15.53
N ILE A 201 0.96 -16.04 -15.31
CA ILE A 201 1.23 -16.59 -13.97
C ILE A 201 2.74 -16.71 -13.78
N ILE A 202 3.29 -15.97 -12.84
CA ILE A 202 4.71 -15.97 -12.48
C ILE A 202 4.86 -16.89 -11.26
N ARG A 203 5.50 -18.06 -11.44
CA ARG A 203 5.68 -19.08 -10.40
C ARG A 203 7.02 -19.01 -9.68
N SER A 204 7.89 -18.10 -10.08
CA SER A 204 9.27 -18.02 -9.62
C SER A 204 9.58 -16.78 -8.79
N MET A 205 8.55 -16.17 -8.19
CA MET A 205 8.75 -15.06 -7.28
C MET A 205 9.48 -15.47 -6.02
N THR A 206 10.33 -14.56 -5.53
CA THR A 206 11.07 -14.75 -4.27
C THR A 206 11.12 -13.45 -3.47
N SER A 207 11.23 -13.60 -2.15
CA SER A 207 11.42 -12.51 -1.20
C SER A 207 12.54 -12.89 -0.21
N PRO A 208 13.32 -11.95 0.28
CA PRO A 208 14.27 -12.20 1.36
C PRO A 208 13.62 -12.31 2.75
N LEU A 209 12.30 -12.11 2.85
CA LEU A 209 11.57 -11.88 4.09
C LEU A 209 10.50 -12.95 4.29
N ASN A 210 10.41 -13.49 5.50
CA ASN A 210 9.46 -14.53 5.90
C ASN A 210 8.55 -14.09 7.07
N GLU A 211 8.53 -12.78 7.41
CA GLU A 211 7.70 -12.19 8.45
C GLU A 211 6.75 -11.16 7.81
N HIS A 212 5.46 -11.19 8.18
CA HIS A 212 4.41 -10.42 7.52
C HIS A 212 4.65 -8.92 7.50
N ALA A 213 5.03 -8.29 8.63
CA ALA A 213 5.16 -6.84 8.66
C ALA A 213 6.25 -6.35 7.70
N GLN A 214 7.42 -6.98 7.74
CA GLN A 214 8.53 -6.64 6.87
C GLN A 214 8.22 -6.98 5.40
N ALA A 215 7.62 -8.14 5.15
CA ALA A 215 7.28 -8.58 3.80
C ALA A 215 6.15 -7.74 3.18
N ASN A 216 5.17 -7.29 3.97
CA ASN A 216 4.13 -6.36 3.53
C ASN A 216 4.71 -5.01 3.12
N PHE A 217 5.59 -4.43 3.96
CA PHE A 217 6.29 -3.20 3.57
C PHE A 217 7.13 -3.41 2.32
N PHE A 218 7.86 -4.52 2.23
CA PHE A 218 8.69 -4.83 1.07
C PHE A 218 7.87 -4.97 -0.21
N MET A 219 6.73 -5.67 -0.14
CA MET A 219 5.82 -5.81 -1.27
C MET A 219 5.26 -4.46 -1.74
N HIS A 220 4.94 -3.55 -0.82
CA HIS A 220 4.36 -2.25 -1.17
C HIS A 220 5.39 -1.18 -1.53
N THR A 221 6.58 -1.21 -0.94
CA THR A 221 7.53 -0.08 -1.00
C THR A 221 8.90 -0.42 -1.57
N GLY A 222 9.22 -1.72 -1.73
CA GLY A 222 10.58 -2.19 -2.03
C GLY A 222 11.53 -2.16 -0.83
N PHE A 223 11.05 -1.79 0.38
CA PHE A 223 11.86 -1.72 1.59
C PHE A 223 11.13 -2.41 2.76
N PRO A 224 11.86 -3.10 3.67
CA PRO A 224 11.23 -3.91 4.72
C PRO A 224 10.73 -3.11 5.93
N THR A 225 10.83 -1.78 5.91
CA THR A 225 10.51 -0.89 7.04
C THR A 225 9.61 0.26 6.63
N MET A 226 8.94 0.86 7.63
CA MET A 226 8.15 2.08 7.43
C MET A 226 8.98 3.27 6.97
N GLY A 227 8.33 4.25 6.36
CA GLY A 227 8.93 5.54 5.98
C GLY A 227 9.26 5.66 4.49
N TYR A 228 9.11 4.58 3.73
CA TYR A 228 9.31 4.59 2.28
C TYR A 228 7.98 4.73 1.52
N PRO A 229 8.00 5.36 0.33
CA PRO A 229 6.82 5.51 -0.49
C PRO A 229 6.34 4.17 -1.05
N SER A 230 5.03 3.97 -1.05
CA SER A 230 4.41 2.82 -1.70
C SER A 230 4.46 2.90 -3.24
N ALA A 231 4.29 1.76 -3.90
CA ALA A 231 4.24 1.68 -5.37
C ALA A 231 3.17 2.60 -5.96
N GLY A 232 1.98 2.67 -5.33
CA GLY A 232 0.94 3.61 -5.73
C GLY A 232 1.36 5.07 -5.56
N ALA A 233 2.11 5.40 -4.50
CA ALA A 233 2.64 6.74 -4.30
C ALA A 233 3.72 7.09 -5.35
N TRP A 234 4.57 6.14 -5.73
CA TRP A 234 5.55 6.32 -6.82
C TRP A 234 4.87 6.50 -8.17
N ALA A 235 3.83 5.71 -8.48
CA ALA A 235 3.05 5.87 -9.71
C ALA A 235 2.35 7.24 -9.77
N ALA A 236 1.75 7.68 -8.65
CA ALA A 236 1.13 9.00 -8.55
C ALA A 236 2.15 10.15 -8.66
N TYR A 237 3.34 9.99 -8.07
CA TYR A 237 4.43 10.96 -8.16
C TYR A 237 4.96 11.09 -9.59
N GLY A 238 5.26 9.95 -10.23
CA GLY A 238 5.84 9.96 -11.58
C GLY A 238 4.85 10.43 -12.66
N LEU A 239 3.62 9.95 -12.61
CA LEU A 239 2.65 10.11 -13.70
C LEU A 239 1.51 11.08 -13.39
N GLY A 240 1.30 11.43 -12.12
CA GLY A 240 0.13 12.18 -11.71
C GLY A 240 -1.17 11.40 -11.92
N THR A 241 -2.25 12.14 -12.17
CA THR A 241 -3.56 11.58 -12.48
C THR A 241 -4.14 12.23 -13.72
N GLU A 242 -4.85 11.46 -14.52
CA GLU A 242 -5.64 12.00 -15.65
C GLU A 242 -6.93 12.68 -15.16
N ASN A 243 -7.37 12.32 -13.97
CA ASN A 243 -8.53 12.89 -13.30
C ASN A 243 -8.13 14.10 -12.44
N ARG A 244 -8.84 15.22 -12.60
CA ARG A 244 -8.62 16.43 -11.80
C ARG A 244 -9.37 16.42 -10.46
N ASP A 245 -10.36 15.55 -10.30
CA ASP A 245 -11.31 15.55 -9.18
C ASP A 245 -11.09 14.40 -8.19
N LEU A 246 -10.25 13.43 -8.55
CA LEU A 246 -9.87 12.29 -7.73
C LEU A 246 -8.34 12.21 -7.57
N PRO A 247 -7.86 11.65 -6.44
CA PRO A 247 -6.42 11.41 -6.27
C PRO A 247 -5.89 10.38 -7.27
N GLY A 248 -4.59 10.45 -7.57
CA GLY A 248 -3.94 9.50 -8.46
C GLY A 248 -3.80 8.09 -7.87
N TYR A 249 -3.84 7.97 -6.55
CA TYR A 249 -3.77 6.70 -5.82
C TYR A 249 -4.96 6.55 -4.86
N VAL A 250 -5.75 5.50 -5.06
CA VAL A 250 -6.93 5.16 -4.25
C VAL A 250 -6.80 3.76 -3.69
N VAL A 251 -7.11 3.60 -2.40
CA VAL A 251 -7.17 2.31 -1.72
C VAL A 251 -8.61 2.00 -1.35
N LEU A 252 -9.15 0.90 -1.85
CA LEU A 252 -10.49 0.43 -1.55
C LEU A 252 -10.45 -0.57 -0.39
N GLN A 253 -11.22 -0.32 0.63
CA GLN A 253 -11.35 -1.17 1.81
C GLN A 253 -12.81 -1.39 2.17
N SER A 254 -13.10 -2.52 2.80
CA SER A 254 -14.42 -2.82 3.38
C SER A 254 -14.26 -3.29 4.82
N GLY A 255 -15.32 -3.15 5.61
CA GLY A 255 -15.30 -3.50 7.02
C GLY A 255 -14.43 -2.60 7.88
N THR A 256 -14.06 -3.10 9.05
CA THR A 256 -13.19 -2.41 10.01
C THR A 256 -11.70 -2.72 9.78
N ALA A 257 -11.43 -3.70 8.93
CA ALA A 257 -10.09 -4.22 8.74
C ALA A 257 -9.19 -3.20 8.02
N VAL A 258 -8.06 -2.94 8.63
CA VAL A 258 -6.86 -2.40 8.00
C VAL A 258 -5.98 -3.62 7.76
N PRO A 259 -5.19 -3.71 6.66
CA PRO A 259 -4.26 -4.83 6.51
C PRO A 259 -3.49 -5.03 7.81
N PRO A 260 -3.57 -6.19 8.44
CA PRO A 260 -2.76 -6.46 9.63
C PRO A 260 -1.29 -6.33 9.22
N HIS A 261 -0.41 -6.07 10.14
CA HIS A 261 1.02 -5.96 9.84
C HIS A 261 1.37 -4.87 8.80
N GLY A 262 1.26 -3.63 9.20
CA GLY A 262 1.61 -2.45 8.40
C GLY A 262 0.52 -1.40 8.36
N GLY A 263 -0.73 -1.81 8.32
CA GLY A 263 -1.88 -0.91 8.39
C GLY A 263 -1.87 0.14 7.30
N VAL A 264 -2.34 1.33 7.63
CA VAL A 264 -2.38 2.46 6.70
C VAL A 264 -1.00 2.94 6.23
N SER A 265 0.06 2.58 6.95
CA SER A 265 1.43 2.95 6.59
C SER A 265 1.90 2.26 5.30
N LEU A 266 1.27 1.16 4.89
CA LEU A 266 1.51 0.50 3.61
C LEU A 266 1.18 1.40 2.40
N PHE A 267 0.26 2.34 2.57
CA PHE A 267 -0.22 3.24 1.51
C PHE A 267 0.41 4.63 1.58
N SER A 268 1.46 4.77 2.39
CA SER A 268 2.10 6.05 2.67
C SER A 268 2.82 6.62 1.45
N ASN A 269 2.88 7.96 1.40
CA ASN A 269 3.77 8.68 0.51
C ASN A 269 5.24 8.64 0.96
N GLY A 270 5.54 8.15 2.19
CA GLY A 270 6.89 8.20 2.75
C GLY A 270 7.48 9.62 2.70
N PHE A 271 8.60 9.76 2.04
CA PHE A 271 9.27 11.06 1.83
C PHE A 271 8.80 11.82 0.57
N LEU A 272 7.95 11.22 -0.27
CA LEU A 272 7.35 11.93 -1.41
C LEU A 272 6.34 12.99 -0.93
N PRO A 273 6.01 13.99 -1.76
CA PRO A 273 4.99 14.98 -1.42
C PRO A 273 3.65 14.33 -1.01
N GLY A 274 3.03 14.86 0.06
CA GLY A 274 1.88 14.24 0.74
C GLY A 274 0.63 14.03 -0.13
N HIS A 275 0.49 14.73 -1.25
CA HIS A 275 -0.63 14.54 -2.19
C HIS A 275 -0.53 13.23 -3.01
N ASN A 276 0.60 12.52 -2.95
CA ASN A 276 0.79 11.22 -3.60
C ASN A 276 0.38 10.04 -2.70
N GLN A 277 0.01 10.30 -1.43
CA GLN A 277 -0.45 9.26 -0.51
C GLN A 277 -1.73 8.59 -0.99
N GLY A 278 -1.89 7.30 -0.71
CA GLY A 278 -3.11 6.56 -0.98
C GLY A 278 -4.31 7.12 -0.21
N SER A 279 -5.37 7.44 -0.94
CA SER A 279 -6.63 7.90 -0.37
C SER A 279 -7.55 6.71 -0.13
N ILE A 280 -7.88 6.45 1.14
CA ILE A 280 -8.69 5.30 1.53
C ILE A 280 -10.17 5.62 1.36
N LEU A 281 -10.86 4.76 0.59
CA LEU A 281 -12.30 4.75 0.39
C LEU A 281 -12.91 3.49 1.02
N LYS A 282 -13.84 3.65 1.95
CA LYS A 282 -14.61 2.53 2.53
C LYS A 282 -15.73 2.13 1.56
N ALA A 283 -15.48 1.07 0.80
CA ALA A 283 -16.34 0.66 -0.31
C ALA A 283 -17.74 0.19 0.15
N ASP A 284 -17.85 -0.37 1.34
CA ASP A 284 -19.07 -0.91 1.94
C ASP A 284 -19.90 0.13 2.71
N GLN A 285 -19.39 1.37 2.88
CA GLN A 285 -20.07 2.41 3.62
C GLN A 285 -20.81 3.38 2.70
N ARG A 286 -21.95 3.89 3.16
CA ARG A 286 -22.71 4.94 2.45
C ARG A 286 -21.89 6.20 2.25
N GLU A 287 -21.04 6.54 3.23
CA GLU A 287 -20.05 7.61 3.13
C GLU A 287 -18.66 6.97 3.08
N ALA A 288 -18.17 6.75 1.87
CA ALA A 288 -16.87 6.10 1.64
C ALA A 288 -15.69 6.87 2.27
N ILE A 289 -15.85 8.15 2.51
CA ILE A 289 -14.91 9.02 3.22
C ILE A 289 -15.67 9.75 4.33
N ARG A 290 -15.12 9.75 5.54
CA ARG A 290 -15.69 10.49 6.67
C ARG A 290 -15.75 11.99 6.34
N ASN A 291 -16.88 12.63 6.64
CA ASN A 291 -17.12 14.06 6.42
C ASN A 291 -17.03 14.51 4.95
N ILE A 292 -17.25 13.61 3.99
CA ILE A 292 -17.23 13.95 2.56
C ILE A 292 -18.34 14.94 2.20
N ARG A 293 -19.47 14.92 2.92
CA ARG A 293 -20.58 15.83 2.70
C ARG A 293 -20.30 17.18 3.34
N PRO A 294 -20.40 18.28 2.57
CA PRO A 294 -20.16 19.61 3.11
C PRO A 294 -21.27 20.05 4.05
N HIS A 295 -20.92 20.72 5.15
CA HIS A 295 -21.86 21.42 6.01
C HIS A 295 -22.38 22.73 5.37
N ASP A 296 -21.51 23.40 4.62
CA ASP A 296 -21.80 24.68 3.97
C ASP A 296 -22.16 24.49 2.50
N PRO A 297 -22.99 25.40 1.93
CA PRO A 297 -23.23 25.42 0.50
C PRO A 297 -21.93 25.51 -0.30
N ARG A 298 -21.86 24.80 -1.42
CA ARG A 298 -20.64 24.70 -2.28
C ARG A 298 -20.11 26.09 -2.68
N ALA A 299 -20.99 27.07 -2.90
CA ALA A 299 -20.58 28.45 -3.20
C ALA A 299 -19.83 29.12 -2.04
N THR A 300 -20.25 28.84 -0.79
CA THR A 300 -19.56 29.35 0.41
C THR A 300 -18.19 28.71 0.58
N GLN A 301 -18.11 27.38 0.41
CA GLN A 301 -16.82 26.69 0.48
C GLN A 301 -15.86 27.17 -0.61
N ARG A 302 -16.34 27.35 -1.84
CA ARG A 302 -15.52 27.89 -2.94
C ARG A 302 -14.96 29.28 -2.60
N ARG A 303 -15.77 30.16 -2.00
CA ARG A 303 -15.32 31.48 -1.54
C ARG A 303 -14.26 31.37 -0.43
N ARG A 304 -14.45 30.45 0.52
CA ARG A 304 -13.45 30.19 1.58
C ARG A 304 -12.12 29.71 0.99
N LEU A 305 -12.15 28.74 0.08
CA LEU A 305 -10.94 28.26 -0.60
C LEU A 305 -10.25 29.37 -1.39
N ALA A 306 -11.01 30.20 -2.11
CA ALA A 306 -10.46 31.34 -2.83
C ALA A 306 -9.80 32.36 -1.87
N PHE A 307 -10.40 32.57 -0.70
CA PHE A 307 -9.82 33.42 0.34
C PHE A 307 -8.54 32.83 0.92
N VAL A 308 -8.54 31.54 1.28
CA VAL A 308 -7.34 30.85 1.80
C VAL A 308 -6.18 30.92 0.81
N ARG A 309 -6.44 30.70 -0.48
CA ARG A 309 -5.41 30.82 -1.54
C ARG A 309 -4.70 32.18 -1.57
N GLN A 310 -5.36 33.25 -1.19
CA GLN A 310 -4.72 34.59 -1.12
C GLN A 310 -3.62 34.66 -0.05
N PHE A 311 -3.67 33.80 0.96
CA PHE A 311 -2.63 33.68 1.99
C PHE A 311 -1.62 32.59 1.63
N ASP A 312 -2.08 31.50 1.04
CA ASP A 312 -1.24 30.37 0.69
C ASP A 312 -0.22 30.73 -0.39
N GLN A 313 -0.64 31.51 -1.40
CA GLN A 313 0.27 31.87 -2.50
C GLN A 313 1.49 32.68 -2.08
N PRO A 314 1.34 33.78 -1.30
CA PRO A 314 2.50 34.50 -0.76
C PRO A 314 3.36 33.65 0.17
N PHE A 315 2.74 32.73 0.92
CA PHE A 315 3.45 31.82 1.82
C PHE A 315 4.32 30.83 1.03
N LEU A 316 3.80 30.25 -0.05
CA LEU A 316 4.55 29.40 -0.97
C LEU A 316 5.75 30.14 -1.57
N GLU A 317 5.56 31.40 -2.00
CA GLU A 317 6.64 32.24 -2.52
C GLU A 317 7.72 32.51 -1.47
N GLN A 318 7.33 32.77 -0.22
CA GLN A 318 8.27 33.00 0.89
C GLN A 318 9.03 31.75 1.31
N THR A 319 8.41 30.57 1.20
CA THR A 319 9.02 29.27 1.55
C THR A 319 9.80 28.66 0.38
N ALA A 320 10.05 29.41 -0.69
CA ALA A 320 10.71 28.93 -1.91
C ALA A 320 10.04 27.69 -2.51
N ALA A 321 8.71 27.68 -2.52
CA ALA A 321 7.87 26.58 -3.00
C ALA A 321 8.13 25.24 -2.26
N ASP A 322 8.14 25.28 -0.93
CA ASP A 322 8.25 24.08 -0.09
C ASP A 322 7.22 23.01 -0.53
N ALA A 323 7.73 21.83 -0.86
CA ALA A 323 6.93 20.74 -1.42
C ALA A 323 5.82 20.24 -0.46
N GLN A 324 6.00 20.38 0.85
CA GLN A 324 5.00 19.96 1.84
C GLN A 324 3.85 20.97 1.94
N VAL A 325 4.15 22.27 1.83
CA VAL A 325 3.14 23.34 1.78
C VAL A 325 2.31 23.23 0.51
N ASP A 326 2.95 23.06 -0.65
CA ASP A 326 2.28 22.84 -1.93
C ASP A 326 1.39 21.58 -1.90
N ALA A 327 1.89 20.48 -1.31
CA ALA A 327 1.12 19.26 -1.15
C ALA A 327 -0.11 19.45 -0.25
N ALA A 328 0.00 20.22 0.84
CA ALA A 328 -1.15 20.52 1.71
C ALA A 328 -2.23 21.30 0.96
N ILE A 329 -1.85 22.31 0.18
CA ILE A 329 -2.77 23.09 -0.65
C ILE A 329 -3.48 22.19 -1.67
N LYS A 330 -2.74 21.36 -2.41
CA LYS A 330 -3.29 20.40 -3.36
C LYS A 330 -4.26 19.43 -2.72
N ASN A 331 -3.98 18.97 -1.49
CA ASN A 331 -4.87 18.08 -0.75
C ASN A 331 -6.21 18.74 -0.40
N TYR A 332 -6.22 20.01 0.06
CA TYR A 332 -7.46 20.74 0.30
C TYR A 332 -8.30 20.90 -0.96
N GLU A 333 -7.67 21.23 -2.07
CA GLU A 333 -8.36 21.37 -3.35
C GLU A 333 -8.95 20.06 -3.85
N THR A 334 -8.19 18.99 -3.74
CA THR A 334 -8.64 17.63 -4.12
C THR A 334 -9.81 17.20 -3.22
N ALA A 335 -9.70 17.38 -1.90
CA ALA A 335 -10.78 17.07 -0.96
C ALA A 335 -12.07 17.83 -1.28
N PHE A 336 -11.98 19.11 -1.66
CA PHE A 336 -13.14 19.88 -2.09
C PHE A 336 -13.80 19.34 -3.37
N ARG A 337 -13.00 18.93 -4.35
CA ARG A 337 -13.51 18.33 -5.59
C ARG A 337 -14.14 16.96 -5.34
N MET A 338 -13.54 16.15 -4.49
CA MET A 338 -14.04 14.82 -4.10
C MET A 338 -15.43 14.85 -3.46
N GLN A 339 -15.84 15.95 -2.81
CA GLN A 339 -17.16 16.07 -2.18
C GLN A 339 -18.35 15.81 -3.12
N SER A 340 -18.20 16.06 -4.41
CA SER A 340 -19.24 15.76 -5.40
C SER A 340 -19.01 14.43 -6.12
N VAL A 341 -17.76 14.10 -6.42
CA VAL A 341 -17.40 12.96 -7.29
C VAL A 341 -17.43 11.64 -6.53
N VAL A 342 -16.98 11.61 -5.26
CA VAL A 342 -16.94 10.37 -4.47
C VAL A 342 -18.35 9.83 -4.16
N PRO A 343 -19.34 10.63 -3.74
CA PRO A 343 -20.71 10.13 -3.58
C PRO A 343 -21.30 9.53 -4.87
N GLU A 344 -21.07 10.17 -6.02
CA GLU A 344 -21.48 9.66 -7.34
C GLU A 344 -20.73 8.36 -7.72
N LEU A 345 -19.42 8.30 -7.50
CA LEU A 345 -18.61 7.11 -7.72
C LEU A 345 -19.15 5.90 -6.94
N CYS A 346 -19.53 6.12 -5.67
CA CYS A 346 -19.97 5.06 -4.76
C CYS A 346 -21.45 4.70 -4.90
N ASP A 347 -22.22 5.49 -5.63
CA ASP A 347 -23.61 5.18 -5.95
C ASP A 347 -23.66 4.19 -7.12
N ILE A 348 -23.93 2.93 -6.80
CA ILE A 348 -24.03 1.83 -7.77
C ILE A 348 -25.48 1.53 -8.17
N SER A 349 -26.44 2.33 -7.76
CA SER A 349 -27.87 2.10 -8.06
C SER A 349 -28.18 2.13 -9.56
N GLY A 350 -27.34 2.75 -10.37
CA GLY A 350 -27.43 2.77 -11.83
C GLY A 350 -26.80 1.56 -12.53
N GLU A 351 -26.14 0.65 -11.82
CA GLU A 351 -25.59 -0.57 -12.42
C GLU A 351 -26.70 -1.58 -12.74
N SER A 352 -26.52 -2.37 -13.81
CA SER A 352 -27.51 -3.36 -14.23
C SER A 352 -27.56 -4.55 -13.26
N LYS A 353 -28.67 -5.30 -13.29
CA LYS A 353 -28.80 -6.57 -12.55
C LYS A 353 -27.72 -7.57 -12.95
N ASP A 354 -27.35 -7.61 -14.23
CA ASP A 354 -26.30 -8.50 -14.74
C ASP A 354 -24.93 -8.11 -14.14
N THR A 355 -24.67 -6.82 -14.00
CA THR A 355 -23.47 -6.32 -13.30
C THR A 355 -23.48 -6.75 -11.82
N HIS A 356 -24.61 -6.61 -11.13
CA HIS A 356 -24.74 -7.04 -9.74
C HIS A 356 -24.46 -8.54 -9.60
N GLN A 357 -25.06 -9.36 -10.46
CA GLN A 357 -24.84 -10.81 -10.47
C GLN A 357 -23.39 -11.17 -10.82
N LEU A 358 -22.80 -10.50 -11.82
CA LEU A 358 -21.44 -10.74 -12.28
C LEU A 358 -20.43 -10.56 -11.12
N TYR A 359 -20.53 -9.45 -10.39
CA TYR A 359 -19.64 -9.13 -9.27
C TYR A 359 -20.03 -9.79 -7.95
N GLY A 360 -21.14 -10.55 -7.90
CA GLY A 360 -21.61 -11.22 -6.69
C GLY A 360 -22.12 -10.27 -5.62
N LEU A 361 -22.64 -9.08 -5.99
CA LEU A 361 -23.09 -8.06 -5.04
C LEU A 361 -24.34 -8.49 -4.24
N ASP A 362 -25.14 -9.38 -4.80
CA ASP A 362 -26.35 -9.90 -4.18
C ASP A 362 -26.10 -11.27 -3.49
N SER A 363 -24.83 -11.63 -3.27
CA SER A 363 -24.45 -12.86 -2.58
C SER A 363 -24.92 -12.86 -1.12
N ASN A 364 -25.32 -14.02 -0.62
CA ASN A 364 -25.57 -14.23 0.80
C ASN A 364 -24.27 -14.19 1.65
N ASP A 365 -23.10 -14.34 1.01
CA ASP A 365 -21.80 -14.11 1.64
C ASP A 365 -21.50 -12.61 1.61
N SER A 366 -21.68 -11.95 2.74
CA SER A 366 -21.50 -10.49 2.88
C SER A 366 -20.07 -10.04 2.58
N GLU A 367 -19.07 -10.88 2.81
CA GLU A 367 -17.66 -10.53 2.55
C GLU A 367 -17.34 -10.62 1.05
N MET A 368 -17.89 -11.64 0.37
CA MET A 368 -17.83 -11.72 -1.09
C MET A 368 -18.53 -10.52 -1.74
N ALA A 369 -19.73 -10.16 -1.28
CA ALA A 369 -20.46 -8.99 -1.78
C ALA A 369 -19.69 -7.69 -1.54
N ALA A 370 -19.05 -7.54 -0.36
CA ALA A 370 -18.24 -6.38 -0.03
C ALA A 370 -16.97 -6.28 -0.89
N TYR A 371 -16.28 -7.41 -1.15
CA TYR A 371 -15.13 -7.44 -2.05
C TYR A 371 -15.55 -7.24 -3.51
N GLY A 372 -16.70 -7.78 -3.91
CA GLY A 372 -17.32 -7.54 -5.22
C GLY A 372 -17.59 -6.05 -5.45
N ARG A 373 -18.05 -5.36 -4.41
CA ARG A 373 -18.23 -3.91 -4.46
C ARG A 373 -16.90 -3.16 -4.60
N GLN A 374 -15.82 -3.60 -3.94
CA GLN A 374 -14.48 -3.03 -4.18
C GLN A 374 -14.06 -3.20 -5.64
N CYS A 375 -14.21 -4.40 -6.21
CA CYS A 375 -13.88 -4.68 -7.61
C CYS A 375 -14.71 -3.82 -8.59
N LEU A 376 -16.00 -3.67 -8.35
CA LEU A 376 -16.86 -2.79 -9.16
C LEU A 376 -16.42 -1.32 -9.06
N LEU A 377 -16.11 -0.83 -7.87
CA LEU A 377 -15.61 0.54 -7.69
C LEU A 377 -14.24 0.74 -8.32
N ALA A 378 -13.37 -0.30 -8.34
CA ALA A 378 -12.10 -0.23 -9.06
C ALA A 378 -12.31 -0.03 -10.57
N ARG A 379 -13.24 -0.75 -11.19
CA ARG A 379 -13.62 -0.51 -12.59
C ARG A 379 -14.10 0.92 -12.81
N ARG A 380 -14.98 1.43 -11.92
CA ARG A 380 -15.50 2.80 -12.01
C ARG A 380 -14.42 3.87 -11.80
N LEU A 381 -13.39 3.58 -11.01
CA LEU A 381 -12.21 4.44 -10.83
C LEU A 381 -11.34 4.47 -12.09
N VAL A 382 -11.15 3.31 -12.74
CA VAL A 382 -10.48 3.23 -14.06
C VAL A 382 -11.21 4.09 -15.09
N GLU A 383 -12.54 3.96 -15.21
CA GLU A 383 -13.37 4.79 -16.11
C GLU A 383 -13.22 6.30 -15.85
N ARG A 384 -12.80 6.68 -14.64
CA ARG A 384 -12.58 8.08 -14.24
C ARG A 384 -11.10 8.50 -14.27
N GLY A 385 -10.21 7.67 -14.80
CA GLY A 385 -8.80 8.02 -15.01
C GLY A 385 -7.93 7.99 -13.75
N VAL A 386 -8.30 7.23 -12.70
CA VAL A 386 -7.43 7.04 -11.52
C VAL A 386 -6.26 6.13 -11.88
N ARG A 387 -5.04 6.56 -11.53
CA ARG A 387 -3.80 5.92 -11.97
C ARG A 387 -3.52 4.59 -11.27
N PHE A 388 -3.62 4.58 -9.94
CA PHE A 388 -3.32 3.39 -9.14
C PHE A 388 -4.45 3.12 -8.15
N ILE A 389 -4.94 1.88 -8.14
CA ILE A 389 -6.05 1.43 -7.32
C ILE A 389 -5.61 0.18 -6.58
N GLU A 390 -5.78 0.15 -5.27
CA GLU A 390 -5.46 -1.01 -4.46
C GLU A 390 -6.70 -1.58 -3.80
N LEU A 391 -6.86 -2.90 -3.84
CA LEU A 391 -7.93 -3.65 -3.21
C LEU A 391 -7.39 -4.43 -2.02
N SER A 392 -8.07 -4.35 -0.89
CA SER A 392 -7.71 -5.08 0.32
C SER A 392 -8.72 -6.18 0.62
N CYS A 393 -8.25 -7.41 0.87
CA CYS A 393 -9.08 -8.50 1.35
C CYS A 393 -9.70 -8.16 2.72
N LEU A 394 -10.90 -8.68 2.98
CA LEU A 394 -11.49 -8.65 4.32
C LEU A 394 -10.88 -9.78 5.15
N THR A 395 -10.68 -9.51 6.42
CA THR A 395 -10.09 -10.47 7.35
C THR A 395 -11.08 -11.55 7.76
N LYS A 396 -10.62 -12.81 7.77
CA LYS A 396 -11.32 -13.94 8.39
C LYS A 396 -10.42 -14.59 9.43
N SER A 397 -10.94 -14.75 10.63
CA SER A 397 -10.25 -15.42 11.74
C SER A 397 -10.43 -16.94 11.62
N ILE A 398 -9.69 -17.57 10.71
CA ILE A 398 -9.69 -19.03 10.50
C ILE A 398 -8.25 -19.52 10.55
N GLY A 399 -8.02 -20.57 11.36
CA GLY A 399 -6.71 -21.18 11.51
C GLY A 399 -6.12 -21.03 12.92
N ALA A 400 -4.91 -21.55 13.12
CA ALA A 400 -4.25 -21.53 14.41
C ALA A 400 -3.96 -20.09 14.87
N GLY A 401 -4.40 -19.78 16.10
CA GLY A 401 -4.14 -18.49 16.73
C GLY A 401 -5.18 -17.40 16.48
N GLY A 402 -6.17 -17.60 15.62
CA GLY A 402 -7.22 -16.61 15.37
C GLY A 402 -6.70 -15.24 14.92
N ALA A 403 -5.53 -15.20 14.31
CA ALA A 403 -4.95 -13.96 13.79
C ALA A 403 -5.83 -13.38 12.68
N PRO A 404 -6.12 -12.08 12.70
CA PRO A 404 -7.02 -11.45 11.73
C PRO A 404 -6.33 -11.23 10.36
N ASN A 405 -5.52 -12.19 9.92
CA ASN A 405 -4.76 -12.09 8.68
C ASN A 405 -5.45 -12.92 7.59
N PRO A 406 -5.83 -12.33 6.46
CA PRO A 406 -6.69 -13.00 5.47
C PRO A 406 -6.20 -14.39 5.03
N TRP A 407 -4.99 -14.52 4.52
CA TRP A 407 -4.45 -15.77 3.97
C TRP A 407 -3.45 -16.48 4.88
N ASP A 408 -3.39 -16.13 6.16
CA ASP A 408 -2.37 -16.64 7.10
C ASP A 408 -2.88 -17.88 7.85
N GLN A 409 -2.97 -19.01 7.18
CA GLN A 409 -3.46 -20.26 7.77
C GLN A 409 -2.32 -21.18 8.20
N HIS A 410 -1.88 -21.00 9.45
CA HIS A 410 -0.98 -21.92 10.16
C HIS A 410 -1.66 -23.20 10.68
N GLY A 411 -2.95 -23.32 10.48
CA GLY A 411 -3.82 -24.47 10.72
C GLY A 411 -5.11 -24.29 9.95
N ALA A 412 -5.89 -25.36 9.78
CA ALA A 412 -7.16 -25.37 9.03
C ALA A 412 -7.05 -24.73 7.64
N LEU A 413 -5.94 -25.02 6.92
CA LEU A 413 -5.61 -24.39 5.62
C LEU A 413 -6.75 -24.57 4.60
N LYS A 414 -7.35 -25.77 4.52
CA LYS A 414 -8.44 -26.04 3.58
C LYS A 414 -9.62 -25.12 3.80
N GLN A 415 -10.03 -24.93 5.04
CA GLN A 415 -11.17 -24.06 5.38
C GLN A 415 -10.80 -22.59 5.17
N GLY A 416 -9.63 -22.16 5.65
CA GLY A 416 -9.21 -20.77 5.58
C GLY A 416 -8.95 -20.30 4.16
N HIS A 417 -8.12 -21.02 3.40
CA HIS A 417 -7.87 -20.69 2.00
C HIS A 417 -9.13 -20.80 1.15
N GLY A 418 -9.98 -21.82 1.40
CA GLY A 418 -11.26 -21.95 0.72
C GLY A 418 -12.20 -20.76 0.97
N ALA A 419 -12.31 -20.31 2.21
CA ALA A 419 -13.13 -19.15 2.56
C ALA A 419 -12.59 -17.84 1.98
N MET A 420 -11.26 -17.66 1.95
CA MET A 420 -10.65 -16.50 1.33
C MET A 420 -10.78 -16.52 -0.19
N ALA A 421 -10.63 -17.69 -0.81
CA ALA A 421 -10.86 -17.85 -2.24
C ALA A 421 -12.32 -17.54 -2.62
N GLN A 422 -13.29 -18.05 -1.85
CA GLN A 422 -14.70 -17.73 -2.04
C GLN A 422 -14.98 -16.23 -2.01
N GLN A 423 -14.29 -15.48 -1.14
CA GLN A 423 -14.44 -14.02 -1.06
C GLN A 423 -14.00 -13.31 -2.35
N VAL A 424 -12.89 -13.76 -2.98
CA VAL A 424 -12.20 -12.96 -4.01
C VAL A 424 -12.34 -13.51 -5.44
N ASP A 425 -12.62 -14.80 -5.62
CA ASP A 425 -12.57 -15.49 -6.91
C ASP A 425 -13.54 -14.90 -7.95
N GLN A 426 -14.85 -14.93 -7.66
CA GLN A 426 -15.85 -14.38 -8.57
C GLN A 426 -15.67 -12.88 -8.80
N PRO A 427 -15.47 -12.03 -7.77
CA PRO A 427 -15.24 -10.59 -7.96
C PRO A 427 -14.05 -10.25 -8.84
N ILE A 428 -12.92 -10.93 -8.69
CA ILE A 428 -11.72 -10.70 -9.51
C ILE A 428 -11.95 -11.15 -10.95
N ALA A 429 -12.55 -12.32 -11.16
CA ALA A 429 -12.91 -12.76 -12.49
C ALA A 429 -13.89 -11.80 -13.18
N ALA A 430 -14.88 -11.31 -12.43
CA ALA A 430 -15.82 -10.30 -12.90
C ALA A 430 -15.12 -8.99 -13.32
N LEU A 431 -14.18 -8.53 -12.52
CA LEU A 431 -13.39 -7.32 -12.83
C LEU A 431 -12.64 -7.48 -14.16
N ILE A 432 -11.97 -8.62 -14.38
CA ILE A 432 -11.25 -8.91 -15.63
C ILE A 432 -12.22 -8.95 -16.81
N GLN A 433 -13.35 -9.65 -16.67
CA GLN A 433 -14.37 -9.79 -17.72
C GLN A 433 -15.01 -8.43 -18.07
N ASP A 434 -15.38 -7.63 -17.07
CA ASP A 434 -16.04 -6.34 -17.27
C ASP A 434 -15.08 -5.33 -17.90
N LEU A 435 -13.82 -5.25 -17.43
CA LEU A 435 -12.80 -4.41 -18.07
C LEU A 435 -12.55 -4.83 -19.53
N LYS A 436 -12.48 -6.14 -19.80
CA LYS A 436 -12.31 -6.67 -21.16
C LYS A 436 -13.49 -6.33 -22.05
N SER A 437 -14.72 -6.53 -21.57
CA SER A 437 -15.94 -6.27 -22.35
C SER A 437 -16.12 -4.78 -22.71
N ARG A 438 -15.54 -3.89 -21.88
CA ARG A 438 -15.54 -2.44 -22.09
C ARG A 438 -14.34 -1.93 -22.89
N GLY A 439 -13.40 -2.79 -23.27
CA GLY A 439 -12.15 -2.38 -23.94
C GLY A 439 -11.20 -1.62 -23.04
N LEU A 440 -11.33 -1.78 -21.70
CA LEU A 440 -10.48 -1.11 -20.71
C LEU A 440 -9.34 -2.00 -20.22
N LEU A 441 -9.39 -3.31 -20.46
CA LEU A 441 -8.36 -4.24 -19.98
C LEU A 441 -7.00 -3.98 -20.66
N ASP A 442 -7.01 -3.59 -21.93
CA ASP A 442 -5.77 -3.29 -22.67
C ASP A 442 -5.01 -2.11 -22.07
N ASP A 443 -5.71 -1.13 -21.50
CA ASP A 443 -5.16 0.05 -20.84
C ASP A 443 -5.00 -0.12 -19.30
N THR A 444 -5.39 -1.26 -18.73
CA THR A 444 -5.41 -1.51 -17.30
C THR A 444 -4.58 -2.73 -16.94
N LEU A 445 -3.52 -2.53 -16.17
CA LEU A 445 -2.70 -3.62 -15.63
C LEU A 445 -3.26 -4.06 -14.27
N ILE A 446 -3.64 -5.33 -14.18
CA ILE A 446 -4.06 -5.96 -12.91
C ILE A 446 -2.89 -6.76 -12.36
N VAL A 447 -2.55 -6.53 -11.10
CA VAL A 447 -1.53 -7.26 -10.34
C VAL A 447 -2.21 -7.99 -9.19
N TRP A 448 -2.01 -9.29 -9.09
CA TRP A 448 -2.47 -10.11 -7.98
C TRP A 448 -1.26 -10.72 -7.28
N ALA A 449 -1.06 -10.38 -6.02
CA ALA A 449 0.10 -10.84 -5.26
C ALA A 449 -0.18 -10.86 -3.75
N GLY A 450 0.47 -11.77 -3.05
CA GLY A 450 0.69 -11.72 -1.62
C GLY A 450 2.17 -11.45 -1.33
N GLU A 451 2.51 -11.27 -0.06
CA GLU A 451 3.87 -10.93 0.37
C GLU A 451 4.88 -12.08 0.27
N PHE A 452 4.41 -13.32 0.29
CA PHE A 452 5.16 -14.57 0.08
C PHE A 452 4.19 -15.75 -0.16
N GLY A 453 4.72 -16.96 -0.35
CA GLY A 453 3.95 -18.20 -0.47
C GLY A 453 3.90 -19.01 0.83
N ARG A 454 3.56 -20.29 0.70
CA ARG A 454 3.45 -21.22 1.83
C ARG A 454 4.31 -22.45 1.61
N THR A 455 4.78 -23.05 2.71
CA THR A 455 5.65 -24.23 2.66
C THR A 455 4.97 -25.44 2.05
N PRO A 456 5.73 -26.32 1.35
CA PRO A 456 5.22 -27.58 0.83
C PRO A 456 5.00 -28.67 1.90
N PHE A 457 5.38 -28.38 3.11
CA PHE A 457 5.20 -29.25 4.28
C PHE A 457 4.25 -28.61 5.27
N SER A 458 3.65 -29.42 6.14
CA SER A 458 2.71 -28.93 7.13
C SER A 458 3.40 -28.14 8.24
N GLN A 459 2.69 -27.16 8.75
CA GLN A 459 2.91 -26.63 10.08
C GLN A 459 1.81 -27.23 10.99
N GLY A 460 2.22 -27.83 12.10
CA GLY A 460 1.27 -28.63 12.87
C GLY A 460 0.69 -29.79 12.03
N SER A 461 -0.62 -29.94 12.04
CA SER A 461 -1.31 -31.03 11.31
C SER A 461 -1.73 -30.66 9.90
N ASP A 462 -2.28 -29.47 9.67
CA ASP A 462 -3.04 -29.12 8.48
C ASP A 462 -2.91 -27.65 8.04
N GLY A 463 -1.91 -26.94 8.57
CA GLY A 463 -1.51 -25.60 8.15
C GLY A 463 -0.22 -25.62 7.34
N ARG A 464 0.19 -24.47 6.84
CA ARG A 464 1.50 -24.26 6.19
C ARG A 464 2.17 -23.03 6.77
N ASP A 465 3.50 -23.09 6.93
CA ASP A 465 4.34 -21.94 7.33
C ASP A 465 4.65 -21.05 6.11
N HIS A 466 5.34 -19.95 6.34
CA HIS A 466 5.73 -18.99 5.32
C HIS A 466 6.82 -19.54 4.40
N ASN A 467 6.67 -19.33 3.10
CA ASN A 467 7.69 -19.67 2.11
C ASN A 467 8.05 -18.49 1.21
N PRO A 468 9.12 -17.76 1.50
CA PRO A 468 9.59 -16.68 0.65
C PRO A 468 10.49 -17.14 -0.50
N TYR A 469 10.88 -18.41 -0.55
CA TYR A 469 11.87 -18.93 -1.50
C TYR A 469 11.31 -19.30 -2.86
N GLY A 470 9.99 -19.42 -2.95
CA GLY A 470 9.26 -19.67 -4.20
C GLY A 470 7.77 -19.44 -3.98
N PHE A 471 7.16 -18.52 -4.76
CA PHE A 471 5.72 -18.28 -4.70
C PHE A 471 5.18 -17.75 -6.02
N SER A 472 3.85 -17.71 -6.14
CA SER A 472 3.19 -17.29 -7.37
C SER A 472 2.50 -15.94 -7.21
N VAL A 473 2.66 -15.11 -8.23
CA VAL A 473 1.85 -13.92 -8.51
C VAL A 473 1.32 -14.01 -9.93
N TRP A 474 0.36 -13.19 -10.30
CA TRP A 474 -0.02 -13.08 -11.70
C TRP A 474 -0.36 -11.65 -12.10
N LEU A 475 -0.19 -11.38 -13.40
CA LEU A 475 -0.50 -10.12 -14.07
C LEU A 475 -1.58 -10.36 -15.13
N ALA A 476 -2.42 -9.36 -15.41
CA ALA A 476 -3.39 -9.40 -16.50
C ALA A 476 -3.61 -8.02 -17.12
N GLY A 477 -3.89 -7.97 -18.41
CA GLY A 477 -4.15 -6.72 -19.14
C GLY A 477 -2.92 -5.83 -19.30
N GLY A 478 -3.11 -4.58 -19.71
CA GLY A 478 -2.05 -3.57 -19.77
C GLY A 478 -0.82 -3.97 -20.59
N GLY A 479 -0.99 -4.73 -21.69
CA GLY A 479 0.12 -5.22 -22.52
C GLY A 479 0.85 -6.44 -21.98
N VAL A 480 0.23 -7.19 -21.05
CA VAL A 480 0.72 -8.48 -20.56
C VAL A 480 0.28 -9.60 -21.51
N ARG A 481 1.15 -10.57 -21.71
CA ARG A 481 0.86 -11.77 -22.51
C ARG A 481 0.05 -12.76 -21.67
N GLY A 482 -1.26 -12.80 -21.87
CA GLY A 482 -2.16 -13.76 -21.19
C GLY A 482 -1.95 -15.20 -21.63
N GLY A 483 -2.48 -16.15 -20.83
CA GLY A 483 -2.47 -17.58 -21.10
C GLY A 483 -1.07 -18.22 -20.99
N MET A 484 -0.17 -17.69 -20.15
CA MET A 484 1.18 -18.19 -20.01
C MET A 484 1.61 -18.40 -18.56
N ILE A 485 2.63 -19.23 -18.39
CA ILE A 485 3.36 -19.43 -17.14
C ILE A 485 4.79 -18.96 -17.34
N TYR A 486 5.29 -18.15 -16.40
CA TYR A 486 6.66 -17.67 -16.35
C TYR A 486 7.41 -18.29 -15.15
N GLY A 487 8.56 -18.89 -15.42
CA GLY A 487 9.40 -19.50 -14.40
C GLY A 487 8.79 -20.74 -13.75
N ALA A 488 9.51 -21.32 -12.82
CA ALA A 488 9.06 -22.51 -12.10
C ALA A 488 9.68 -22.58 -10.70
N THR A 489 8.96 -23.20 -9.78
CA THR A 489 9.51 -23.75 -8.54
C THR A 489 9.92 -25.21 -8.75
N ASP A 490 10.69 -25.76 -7.80
CA ASP A 490 11.08 -27.17 -7.79
C ASP A 490 9.88 -28.12 -7.70
N ASP A 491 10.10 -29.42 -7.76
CA ASP A 491 9.05 -30.45 -7.74
C ASP A 491 8.20 -30.46 -6.47
N LEU A 492 8.69 -29.84 -5.40
CA LEU A 492 7.99 -29.68 -4.13
C LEU A 492 7.31 -28.29 -4.01
N GLY A 493 7.69 -27.34 -4.85
CA GLY A 493 7.22 -25.94 -4.73
C GLY A 493 7.93 -25.16 -3.63
N TYR A 494 9.13 -25.58 -3.21
CA TYR A 494 9.84 -24.93 -2.12
C TYR A 494 10.74 -23.79 -2.60
N TYR A 495 11.55 -24.04 -3.64
CA TYR A 495 12.46 -23.05 -4.20
C TYR A 495 12.10 -22.69 -5.64
N ALA A 496 12.20 -21.41 -5.97
CA ALA A 496 12.22 -20.98 -7.38
C ALA A 496 13.52 -21.47 -8.03
N ILE A 497 13.42 -22.21 -9.16
CA ILE A 497 14.54 -22.84 -9.84
C ILE A 497 14.73 -22.38 -11.28
N ASP A 498 13.70 -21.84 -11.91
CA ASP A 498 13.76 -21.31 -13.27
C ASP A 498 13.27 -19.87 -13.29
N LYS A 499 13.97 -18.99 -14.03
CA LYS A 499 13.63 -17.58 -14.21
C LYS A 499 13.26 -16.88 -12.90
N LYS A 500 14.08 -17.12 -11.86
CA LYS A 500 13.89 -16.53 -10.53
C LYS A 500 13.76 -15.03 -10.62
N CYS A 501 12.71 -14.48 -10.01
CA CYS A 501 12.45 -13.05 -9.96
C CYS A 501 12.05 -12.59 -8.55
N THR A 502 12.06 -11.28 -8.35
CA THR A 502 11.85 -10.64 -7.05
C THR A 502 10.72 -9.62 -7.11
N VAL A 503 10.33 -9.09 -5.96
CA VAL A 503 9.38 -7.98 -5.85
C VAL A 503 9.85 -6.76 -6.66
N TYR A 504 11.15 -6.52 -6.72
CA TYR A 504 11.71 -5.43 -7.52
C TYR A 504 11.48 -5.63 -9.02
N ASP A 505 11.62 -6.87 -9.52
CA ASP A 505 11.40 -7.19 -10.94
C ASP A 505 9.92 -7.03 -11.32
N MET A 506 9.02 -7.41 -10.41
CA MET A 506 7.58 -7.19 -10.60
C MET A 506 7.27 -5.69 -10.70
N TRP A 507 7.75 -4.86 -9.78
CA TRP A 507 7.49 -3.42 -9.81
C TRP A 507 8.20 -2.71 -10.98
N ALA A 508 9.41 -3.13 -11.36
CA ALA A 508 10.07 -2.66 -12.58
C ALA A 508 9.20 -2.92 -13.82
N THR A 509 8.58 -4.11 -13.88
CA THR A 509 7.68 -4.50 -14.98
C THR A 509 6.39 -3.66 -14.98
N VAL A 510 5.79 -3.43 -13.81
CA VAL A 510 4.59 -2.58 -13.68
C VAL A 510 4.88 -1.14 -14.12
N LEU A 511 5.98 -0.55 -13.63
CA LEU A 511 6.38 0.80 -14.02
C LEU A 511 6.68 0.88 -15.52
N HIS A 512 7.34 -0.13 -16.09
CA HIS A 512 7.58 -0.21 -17.53
C HIS A 512 6.28 -0.19 -18.33
N GLN A 513 5.27 -0.97 -17.96
CA GLN A 513 3.98 -0.97 -18.64
C GLN A 513 3.26 0.39 -18.54
N LEU A 514 3.47 1.14 -17.46
CA LEU A 514 3.00 2.52 -17.30
C LEU A 514 3.83 3.55 -18.08
N GLY A 515 4.83 3.13 -18.86
CA GLY A 515 5.70 4.01 -19.65
C GLY A 515 6.81 4.68 -18.84
N VAL A 516 7.13 4.15 -17.66
CA VAL A 516 8.13 4.71 -16.74
C VAL A 516 9.35 3.80 -16.69
N ASP A 517 10.52 4.35 -16.94
CA ASP A 517 11.76 3.69 -16.58
C ASP A 517 11.94 3.76 -15.06
N HIS A 518 12.02 2.59 -14.41
CA HIS A 518 12.11 2.49 -12.97
C HIS A 518 13.46 2.96 -12.41
N GLU A 519 14.49 3.08 -13.27
CA GLU A 519 15.81 3.60 -12.90
C GLU A 519 15.85 5.13 -12.94
N ASP A 520 15.10 5.74 -13.85
CA ASP A 520 15.04 7.19 -14.04
C ASP A 520 14.02 7.88 -13.12
N LEU A 521 12.99 7.15 -12.65
CA LEU A 521 12.02 7.71 -11.70
C LEU A 521 12.61 7.75 -10.29
N THR A 522 13.28 8.85 -9.97
CA THR A 522 13.96 9.05 -8.68
C THR A 522 13.39 10.22 -7.90
N TYR A 523 13.63 10.22 -6.59
CA TYR A 523 13.38 11.32 -5.68
C TYR A 523 14.57 11.53 -4.74
N ARG A 524 15.09 12.77 -4.69
CA ARG A 524 16.22 13.13 -3.83
C ARG A 524 15.77 13.32 -2.38
N TYR A 525 16.23 12.47 -1.49
CA TYR A 525 15.92 12.55 -0.07
C TYR A 525 17.13 12.16 0.79
N GLY A 526 17.43 12.94 1.84
CA GLY A 526 18.54 12.64 2.75
C GLY A 526 19.91 12.50 2.07
N GLY A 527 20.12 13.16 0.93
CA GLY A 527 21.40 13.10 0.19
C GLY A 527 21.52 11.94 -0.81
N ARG A 528 20.51 11.08 -0.93
CA ARG A 528 20.43 9.95 -1.88
C ARG A 528 19.26 10.10 -2.83
N ASP A 529 19.42 9.62 -4.07
CA ASP A 529 18.31 9.45 -5.01
C ASP A 529 17.68 8.08 -4.77
N PHE A 530 16.41 8.10 -4.31
CA PHE A 530 15.62 6.89 -4.08
C PHE A 530 14.73 6.59 -5.28
N ARG A 531 14.45 5.32 -5.48
CA ARG A 531 13.48 4.78 -6.44
C ARG A 531 12.75 3.58 -5.83
N LEU A 532 11.58 3.21 -6.37
CA LEU A 532 10.78 2.09 -5.87
C LEU A 532 11.56 0.77 -5.81
N THR A 533 12.40 0.54 -6.80
CA THR A 533 13.18 -0.69 -6.96
C THR A 533 14.56 -0.65 -6.31
N ASP A 534 14.87 0.37 -5.53
CA ASP A 534 16.19 0.63 -4.95
C ASP A 534 17.30 0.52 -6.02
N VAL A 535 18.28 -0.32 -5.83
CA VAL A 535 19.38 -0.59 -6.80
C VAL A 535 19.14 -1.85 -7.63
N HIS A 536 17.93 -2.40 -7.58
CA HIS A 536 17.53 -3.66 -8.17
C HIS A 536 16.44 -3.48 -9.23
N GLY A 537 15.95 -4.61 -9.75
CA GLY A 537 14.81 -4.70 -10.65
C GLY A 537 15.22 -4.92 -12.10
N ASN A 538 14.58 -5.88 -12.72
CA ASN A 538 14.67 -6.14 -14.15
C ASN A 538 13.27 -6.29 -14.70
N VAL A 539 12.99 -5.65 -15.82
CA VAL A 539 11.72 -5.81 -16.51
C VAL A 539 11.58 -7.25 -17.02
N LEU A 540 10.51 -7.92 -16.65
CA LEU A 540 10.20 -9.30 -17.06
C LEU A 540 9.65 -9.29 -18.49
N LYS A 541 10.51 -9.06 -19.49
CA LYS A 541 10.12 -8.86 -20.89
C LYS A 541 9.36 -10.06 -21.48
N ASP A 542 9.64 -11.28 -21.03
CA ASP A 542 8.99 -12.50 -21.53
C ASP A 542 7.47 -12.53 -21.23
N VAL A 543 7.00 -11.81 -20.18
CA VAL A 543 5.58 -11.75 -19.85
C VAL A 543 4.84 -10.61 -20.57
N LEU A 544 5.54 -9.85 -21.43
CA LEU A 544 4.99 -8.69 -22.13
C LEU A 544 4.74 -8.98 -23.62
N LEU A 545 3.77 -8.24 -24.22
CA LEU A 545 3.43 -8.29 -25.65
C LEU A 545 4.37 -7.46 -26.50
#